data_15aefcda938e60f590b45991cacc01c3
#
_entry.id   15aefcda938e60f590b45991cacc01c3
#
_cell.length_a   1.000
_cell.length_b   1.000
_cell.length_c   1.000
_cell.angle_alpha   90.00
_cell.angle_beta   90.00
_cell.angle_gamma   90.00
#
_symmetry.space_group_name_H-M   'P 1'
#
loop_
_entity.id
_entity.type
_entity.pdbx_description
1 polymer ?
#
loop_
_entity_poly.entity_id
_entity_poly.type
_entity_poly.pdbx_seq_one_letter_code
_entity_poly.pdbx_strand_id
1 'polypeptide(L)'
;MKKITLLGSIVVLLLFTCVVKAQDRKPFHIIPLVPVAGQDVKFTYDNSLTSLADEETIYGTVYYWENLRWRAEDLKLVKNDTAWEATCRVPENCALVSCKFYAGDKKDTG
;
A
#
# COMPACT_ATOMS: atom_id res chain seq x y z
N MET A 1 -21.68 39.32 -17.80
CA MET A 1 -20.79 39.29 -16.65
C MET A 1 -21.07 38.12 -15.69
N LYS A 2 -22.32 37.83 -15.35
CA LYS A 2 -22.65 36.71 -14.45
C LYS A 2 -22.24 35.35 -14.99
N LYS A 3 -22.27 35.11 -16.30
CA LYS A 3 -21.89 33.84 -16.93
C LYS A 3 -20.38 33.56 -16.84
N ILE A 4 -19.54 34.60 -16.91
CA ILE A 4 -18.08 34.45 -16.82
C ILE A 4 -17.65 34.10 -15.42
N THR A 5 -18.30 34.64 -14.38
CA THR A 5 -17.99 34.36 -12.97
C THR A 5 -18.35 32.92 -12.60
N LEU A 6 -19.45 32.38 -13.15
CA LEU A 6 -19.87 30.98 -12.93
C LEU A 6 -18.88 29.99 -13.56
N LEU A 7 -18.38 30.27 -14.78
CA LEU A 7 -17.35 29.43 -15.43
C LEU A 7 -16.04 29.43 -14.63
N GLY A 8 -15.61 30.56 -14.10
CA GLY A 8 -14.42 30.64 -13.26
C GLY A 8 -14.55 29.81 -11.98
N SER A 9 -15.71 29.81 -11.33
CA SER A 9 -15.96 29.02 -10.13
C SER A 9 -15.93 27.51 -10.40
N ILE A 10 -16.47 27.06 -11.52
CA ILE A 10 -16.45 25.64 -11.92
C ILE A 10 -15.03 25.16 -12.20
N VAL A 11 -14.21 25.97 -12.88
CA VAL A 11 -12.81 25.63 -13.16
C VAL A 11 -12.00 25.52 -11.87
N VAL A 12 -12.19 26.41 -10.91
CA VAL A 12 -11.50 26.35 -9.61
C VAL A 12 -11.89 25.09 -8.83
N LEU A 13 -13.18 24.71 -8.85
CA LEU A 13 -13.66 23.50 -8.19
C LEU A 13 -13.04 22.23 -8.81
N LEU A 14 -12.92 22.17 -10.12
CA LEU A 14 -12.29 21.03 -10.81
C LEU A 14 -10.81 20.90 -10.46
N LEU A 15 -10.07 21.98 -10.41
CA LEU A 15 -8.66 21.99 -10.01
C LEU A 15 -8.48 21.51 -8.56
N PHE A 16 -9.34 21.97 -7.66
CA PHE A 16 -9.33 21.55 -6.27
C PHE A 16 -9.58 20.04 -6.11
N THR A 17 -10.54 19.49 -6.87
CA THR A 17 -10.84 18.05 -6.85
C THR A 17 -9.65 17.21 -7.34
N CYS A 18 -8.93 17.66 -8.37
CA CYS A 18 -7.72 16.98 -8.85
C CYS A 18 -6.60 16.94 -7.80
N VAL A 19 -6.40 18.02 -7.07
CA VAL A 19 -5.39 18.10 -5.99
C VAL A 19 -5.72 17.12 -4.86
N VAL A 20 -6.98 17.03 -4.44
CA VAL A 20 -7.42 16.11 -3.39
C VAL A 20 -7.18 14.65 -3.81
N LYS A 21 -7.49 14.28 -5.05
CA LYS A 21 -7.23 12.91 -5.56
C LYS A 21 -5.74 12.56 -5.58
N ALA A 22 -4.88 13.51 -5.94
CA ALA A 22 -3.44 13.29 -5.98
C ALA A 22 -2.84 13.03 -4.59
N GLN A 23 -3.44 13.59 -3.52
CA GLN A 23 -2.98 13.42 -2.15
C GLN A 23 -3.32 12.06 -1.54
N ASP A 24 -4.30 11.32 -2.11
CA ASP A 24 -4.75 10.04 -1.58
C ASP A 24 -3.98 8.84 -2.13
N ARG A 25 -3.02 9.04 -3.03
CA ARG A 25 -2.21 7.96 -3.59
C ARG A 25 -1.11 7.54 -2.63
N LYS A 26 -1.27 6.36 -2.04
CA LYS A 26 -0.28 5.75 -1.15
C LYS A 26 0.32 4.50 -1.81
N PRO A 27 1.63 4.25 -1.61
CA PRO A 27 2.27 3.07 -2.18
C PRO A 27 1.79 1.75 -1.57
N PHE A 28 1.36 1.76 -0.32
CA PHE A 28 1.02 0.55 0.41
C PHE A 28 -0.40 0.62 0.95
N HIS A 29 -1.14 -0.48 0.75
CA HIS A 29 -2.48 -0.67 1.32
C HIS A 29 -2.58 -2.04 1.97
N ILE A 30 -3.30 -2.10 3.07
CA ILE A 30 -3.60 -3.33 3.79
C ILE A 30 -5.12 -3.44 3.98
N ILE A 31 -5.67 -4.61 3.67
CA ILE A 31 -7.12 -4.85 3.76
C ILE A 31 -7.35 -6.14 4.55
N PRO A 32 -8.05 -6.10 5.68
CA PRO A 32 -8.62 -4.93 6.35
C PRO A 32 -7.55 -3.99 6.90
N LEU A 33 -7.87 -2.73 7.11
CA LEU A 33 -6.92 -1.72 7.60
C LEU A 33 -6.32 -2.11 8.95
N VAL A 34 -7.11 -2.76 9.79
CA VAL A 34 -6.65 -3.36 11.05
C VAL A 34 -6.74 -4.88 10.88
N PRO A 35 -5.61 -5.60 10.76
CA PRO A 35 -5.62 -7.05 10.62
C PRO A 35 -6.24 -7.72 11.84
N VAL A 36 -6.99 -8.80 11.59
CA VAL A 36 -7.68 -9.57 12.64
C VAL A 36 -7.03 -10.95 12.72
N ALA A 37 -6.63 -11.35 13.92
CA ALA A 37 -6.05 -12.67 14.18
C ALA A 37 -6.98 -13.78 13.68
N GLY A 38 -6.41 -14.76 12.99
CA GLY A 38 -7.16 -15.88 12.41
C GLY A 38 -7.87 -15.58 11.09
N GLN A 39 -7.78 -14.35 10.57
CA GLN A 39 -8.41 -13.93 9.34
C GLN A 39 -7.38 -13.65 8.25
N ASP A 40 -7.84 -13.62 6.99
CA ASP A 40 -6.98 -13.26 5.88
C ASP A 40 -6.73 -11.75 5.84
N VAL A 41 -5.53 -11.38 5.41
CA VAL A 41 -5.14 -9.98 5.16
C VAL A 41 -4.55 -9.90 3.76
N LYS A 42 -4.94 -8.88 3.01
CA LYS A 42 -4.41 -8.62 1.68
C LYS A 42 -3.50 -7.39 1.72
N PHE A 43 -2.30 -7.55 1.17
CA PHE A 43 -1.34 -6.47 0.98
C PHE A 43 -1.33 -6.06 -0.48
N THR A 44 -1.31 -4.76 -0.74
CA THR A 44 -1.17 -4.18 -2.07
C THR A 44 -0.05 -3.15 -2.03
N TYR A 45 0.93 -3.28 -2.93
CA TYR A 45 2.12 -2.44 -2.96
C TYR A 45 2.40 -1.96 -4.37
N ASP A 46 2.43 -0.64 -4.56
CA ASP A 46 2.79 0.01 -5.83
C ASP A 46 4.20 0.57 -5.71
N ASN A 47 5.18 -0.14 -6.25
CA ASN A 47 6.58 0.27 -6.18
C ASN A 47 6.90 1.51 -7.00
N SER A 48 6.07 1.87 -7.98
CA SER A 48 6.29 3.08 -8.80
C SER A 48 6.26 4.37 -7.99
N LEU A 49 5.64 4.34 -6.81
CA LEU A 49 5.52 5.46 -5.89
C LEU A 49 6.59 5.46 -4.79
N THR A 50 7.59 4.59 -4.89
CA THR A 50 8.58 4.35 -3.84
C THR A 50 10.02 4.41 -4.36
N SER A 51 10.99 4.23 -3.48
CA SER A 51 12.40 4.11 -3.84
C SER A 51 12.71 2.89 -4.71
N LEU A 52 11.77 1.94 -4.83
CA LEU A 52 11.91 0.74 -5.66
C LEU A 52 11.22 0.89 -7.03
N ALA A 53 10.98 2.11 -7.49
CA ALA A 53 10.22 2.39 -8.72
C ALA A 53 10.82 1.75 -9.97
N ASP A 54 12.15 1.67 -10.07
CA ASP A 54 12.85 1.17 -11.24
C ASP A 54 13.07 -0.36 -11.22
N GLU A 55 12.61 -1.04 -10.18
CA GLU A 55 12.81 -2.48 -10.02
C GLU A 55 11.73 -3.27 -10.73
N GLU A 56 12.16 -4.32 -11.46
CA GLU A 56 11.23 -5.18 -12.22
C GLU A 56 10.53 -6.21 -11.34
N THR A 57 11.20 -6.65 -10.28
CA THR A 57 10.67 -7.68 -9.38
C THR A 57 10.76 -7.19 -7.94
N ILE A 58 9.64 -7.27 -7.26
CA ILE A 58 9.53 -6.86 -5.86
C ILE A 58 9.33 -8.10 -4.99
N TYR A 59 10.08 -8.15 -3.90
CA TYR A 59 9.95 -9.16 -2.87
C TYR A 59 9.40 -8.52 -1.60
N GLY A 60 8.77 -9.33 -0.78
CA GLY A 60 8.24 -8.86 0.50
C GLY A 60 8.37 -9.91 1.58
N THR A 61 8.46 -9.44 2.81
CA THR A 61 8.46 -10.28 4.01
C THR A 61 7.42 -9.73 4.96
N VAL A 62 6.56 -10.61 5.47
CA VAL A 62 5.62 -10.26 6.53
C VAL A 62 6.16 -10.74 7.86
N TYR A 63 5.99 -9.92 8.89
CA TYR A 63 6.42 -10.20 10.25
C TYR A 63 5.19 -10.25 11.14
N TYR A 64 5.09 -11.34 11.93
CA TYR A 64 4.02 -11.51 12.90
C TYR A 64 4.60 -11.50 14.31
N TRP A 65 4.04 -10.65 15.17
CA TRP A 65 4.35 -10.68 16.59
C TRP A 65 3.38 -11.64 17.27
N GLU A 66 3.85 -12.84 17.59
CA GLU A 66 3.03 -13.86 18.25
C GLU A 66 3.85 -14.54 19.35
N ASN A 67 3.21 -14.86 20.46
CA ASN A 67 3.85 -15.56 21.59
C ASN A 67 5.16 -14.89 22.04
N LEU A 68 5.16 -13.55 22.10
CA LEU A 68 6.28 -12.71 22.54
C LEU A 68 7.54 -12.83 21.67
N ARG A 69 7.38 -13.16 20.38
CA ARG A 69 8.49 -13.21 19.42
C ARG A 69 8.01 -12.83 18.02
N TRP A 70 8.96 -12.37 17.20
CA TRP A 70 8.70 -12.13 15.79
C TRP A 70 8.87 -13.41 14.99
N ARG A 71 7.93 -13.66 14.09
CA ARG A 71 8.04 -14.69 13.07
C ARG A 71 7.95 -14.03 11.69
N ALA A 72 8.86 -14.38 10.80
CA ALA A 72 8.92 -13.84 9.44
C ALA A 72 8.51 -14.89 8.42
N GLU A 73 7.75 -14.47 7.42
CA GLU A 73 7.38 -15.30 6.26
C GLU A 73 7.55 -14.49 4.99
N ASP A 74 7.98 -15.16 3.92
CA ASP A 74 8.05 -14.54 2.60
C ASP A 74 6.65 -14.32 2.05
N LEU A 75 6.42 -13.12 1.52
CA LEU A 75 5.19 -12.82 0.79
C LEU A 75 5.29 -13.35 -0.63
N LYS A 76 4.26 -14.06 -1.08
CA LYS A 76 4.12 -14.49 -2.47
C LYS A 76 3.45 -13.36 -3.25
N LEU A 77 4.25 -12.37 -3.64
CA LEU A 77 3.76 -11.22 -4.38
C LEU A 77 3.51 -11.57 -5.84
N VAL A 78 2.35 -11.19 -6.34
CA VAL A 78 1.95 -11.34 -7.73
C VAL A 78 1.64 -9.96 -8.29
N LYS A 79 2.23 -9.62 -9.42
CA LYS A 79 1.98 -8.34 -10.07
C LYS A 79 0.61 -8.37 -10.74
N ASN A 80 -0.23 -7.42 -10.38
CA ASN A 80 -1.54 -7.19 -10.95
C ASN A 80 -1.63 -5.74 -11.38
N ASP A 81 -1.54 -5.50 -12.70
CA ASP A 81 -1.50 -4.18 -13.29
C ASP A 81 -0.25 -3.40 -12.82
N THR A 82 -0.40 -2.32 -12.05
CA THR A 82 0.72 -1.52 -11.54
C THR A 82 1.11 -1.87 -10.11
N ALA A 83 0.37 -2.78 -9.47
CA ALA A 83 0.56 -3.11 -8.06
C ALA A 83 0.99 -4.56 -7.87
N TRP A 84 1.71 -4.81 -6.78
CA TRP A 84 2.03 -6.14 -6.30
C TRP A 84 1.09 -6.51 -5.17
N GLU A 85 0.55 -7.72 -5.21
CA GLU A 85 -0.46 -8.17 -4.25
C GLU A 85 -0.07 -9.49 -3.60
N ALA A 86 -0.40 -9.64 -2.33
CA ALA A 86 -0.26 -10.89 -1.59
C ALA A 86 -1.37 -11.01 -0.56
N THR A 87 -1.83 -12.24 -0.34
CA THR A 87 -2.80 -12.53 0.72
C THR A 87 -2.16 -13.49 1.71
N CYS A 88 -2.28 -13.18 2.99
CA CYS A 88 -1.74 -13.98 4.08
C CYS A 88 -2.81 -14.23 5.13
N ARG A 89 -2.69 -15.35 5.83
CA ARG A 89 -3.54 -15.61 6.99
C ARG A 89 -2.81 -15.16 8.25
N VAL A 90 -3.44 -14.28 9.00
CA VAL A 90 -2.88 -13.78 10.27
C VAL A 90 -2.97 -14.90 11.30
N PRO A 91 -1.86 -15.27 11.98
CA PRO A 91 -1.91 -16.29 13.03
C PRO A 91 -2.90 -15.95 14.14
N GLU A 92 -3.50 -16.97 14.75
CA GLU A 92 -4.53 -16.78 15.78
C GLU A 92 -4.00 -16.06 17.04
N ASN A 93 -2.72 -16.23 17.35
CA ASN A 93 -2.09 -15.62 18.53
C ASN A 93 -1.31 -14.34 18.17
N CYS A 94 -1.54 -13.78 16.98
CA CYS A 94 -0.82 -12.62 16.50
C CYS A 94 -1.37 -11.34 17.11
N ALA A 95 -0.48 -10.51 17.67
CA ALA A 95 -0.82 -9.21 18.22
C ALA A 95 -0.51 -8.05 17.25
N LEU A 96 0.51 -8.21 16.39
CA LEU A 96 0.95 -7.18 15.45
C LEU A 96 1.39 -7.82 14.14
N VAL A 97 1.15 -7.11 13.04
CA VAL A 97 1.60 -7.49 11.70
C VAL A 97 2.39 -6.33 11.14
N SER A 98 3.55 -6.62 10.57
CA SER A 98 4.39 -5.66 9.86
C SER A 98 4.88 -6.29 8.56
N CYS A 99 5.32 -5.47 7.61
CA CYS A 99 5.89 -5.99 6.37
C CYS A 99 7.00 -5.09 5.86
N LYS A 100 7.88 -5.69 5.04
CA LYS A 100 8.93 -4.98 4.31
C LYS A 100 8.88 -5.37 2.85
N PHE A 101 9.18 -4.41 1.98
CA PHE A 101 9.33 -4.63 0.56
C PHE A 101 10.76 -4.31 0.14
N TYR A 102 11.30 -5.10 -0.77
CA TYR A 102 12.69 -4.94 -1.21
C TYR A 102 12.87 -5.53 -2.61
N ALA A 103 13.99 -5.18 -3.24
CA ALA A 103 14.42 -5.74 -4.52
C ALA A 103 15.93 -5.97 -4.46
N GLY A 104 16.35 -7.23 -4.36
CA GLY A 104 17.76 -7.56 -4.13
C GLY A 104 18.28 -6.91 -2.86
N ASP A 105 19.33 -6.09 -3.00
CA ASP A 105 19.94 -5.38 -1.86
C ASP A 105 19.25 -4.06 -1.52
N LYS A 106 18.31 -3.61 -2.36
CA LYS A 106 17.57 -2.37 -2.12
C LYS A 106 16.37 -2.62 -1.25
N LYS A 107 16.13 -1.73 -0.29
CA LYS A 107 14.96 -1.74 0.57
C LYS A 107 14.12 -0.49 0.29
N ASP A 108 12.82 -0.62 0.51
CA ASP A 108 11.96 0.55 0.54
C ASP A 108 12.28 1.35 1.79
N THR A 109 12.73 2.58 1.59
CA THR A 109 13.15 3.47 2.69
C THR A 109 12.06 4.50 3.06
N GLY A 110 10.89 4.31 2.54
CA GLY A 110 9.76 5.17 2.81
C GLY A 110 9.32 5.94 1.63
#